data_f19dfac47e6351faaa3d4eb77f841806
#
_entry.id   f19dfac47e6351faaa3d4eb77f841806
#
_cell.length_a   1.000
_cell.length_b   1.000
_cell.length_c   1.000
_cell.angle_alpha   90.00
_cell.angle_beta   90.00
_cell.angle_gamma   90.00
#
_symmetry.space_group_name_H-M   'P 1'
#
loop_
_entity.id
_entity.type
_entity.pdbx_description
1 polymer ?
#
loop_
_entity_poly.entity_id
_entity_poly.type
_entity_poly.pdbx_seq_one_letter_code
_entity_poly.pdbx_strand_id
1 'polypeptide(L)'
;MNHFLDFRRRFLTLLSYNFREFGSVTALSVIEAANAGAKSAERDQSVRGQLLSFLRVSHVGSHFLVLGVAELNIHLGPFDLKRLESYANNMVDYHVIIDLLPITSSLYFEKRLGEEVKLGAVQSSILLALGLQRKTIEQVEVRL
;
A
#
# COMPACT_ATOMS: atom_id res chain seq x y z
N MET A 1 -17.02 -5.73 -10.90
CA MET A 1 -16.69 -5.11 -9.60
C MET A 1 -15.65 -6.01 -8.93
N ASN A 2 -14.49 -5.49 -8.54
CA ASN A 2 -13.41 -6.35 -8.05
C ASN A 2 -13.50 -6.44 -6.52
N HIS A 3 -14.18 -7.48 -6.00
CA HIS A 3 -14.43 -7.69 -4.57
C HIS A 3 -13.14 -7.73 -3.72
N PHE A 4 -12.02 -8.19 -4.28
CA PHE A 4 -10.74 -8.25 -3.55
C PHE A 4 -10.13 -6.87 -3.34
N LEU A 5 -10.29 -5.94 -4.28
CA LEU A 5 -9.83 -4.57 -4.12
C LEU A 5 -10.69 -3.80 -3.11
N ASP A 6 -12.01 -4.00 -3.14
CA ASP A 6 -12.93 -3.40 -2.16
C ASP A 6 -12.67 -3.95 -0.76
N PHE A 7 -12.47 -5.26 -0.63
CA PHE A 7 -12.10 -5.88 0.65
C PHE A 7 -10.79 -5.31 1.18
N ARG A 8 -9.75 -5.26 0.35
CA ARG A 8 -8.45 -4.72 0.76
C ARG A 8 -8.56 -3.29 1.27
N ARG A 9 -9.22 -2.40 0.53
CA ARG A 9 -9.39 -1.00 0.92
C ARG A 9 -10.13 -0.88 2.26
N ARG A 10 -11.21 -1.61 2.44
CA ARG A 10 -11.97 -1.63 3.71
C ARG A 10 -11.13 -2.17 4.87
N PHE A 11 -10.40 -3.25 4.64
CA PHE A 11 -9.53 -3.83 5.65
C PHE A 11 -8.43 -2.86 6.08
N LEU A 12 -7.77 -2.19 5.14
CA LEU A 12 -6.77 -1.15 5.43
C LEU A 12 -7.34 -0.02 6.30
N THR A 13 -8.55 0.43 5.99
CA THR A 13 -9.23 1.46 6.78
C THR A 13 -9.52 0.98 8.21
N LEU A 14 -9.93 -0.26 8.38
CA LEU A 14 -10.29 -0.82 9.69
C LEU A 14 -9.07 -1.16 10.57
N LEU A 15 -7.87 -1.24 10.01
CA LEU A 15 -6.65 -1.53 10.78
C LEU A 15 -6.36 -0.51 11.87
N SER A 16 -6.74 0.74 11.69
CA SER A 16 -6.56 1.78 12.70
C SER A 16 -7.60 1.77 13.82
N TYR A 17 -8.67 0.98 13.67
CA TYR A 17 -9.80 0.88 14.61
C TYR A 17 -10.00 -0.55 15.10
N ASN A 18 -10.80 -1.33 14.37
CA ASN A 18 -11.25 -2.65 14.80
C ASN A 18 -10.13 -3.71 14.83
N PHE A 19 -9.13 -3.57 13.98
CA PHE A 19 -8.03 -4.54 13.84
C PHE A 19 -6.69 -4.01 14.34
N ARG A 20 -6.71 -2.96 15.15
CA ARG A 20 -5.48 -2.38 15.72
C ARG A 20 -4.69 -3.38 16.58
N GLU A 21 -5.38 -4.24 17.30
CA GLU A 21 -4.76 -5.23 18.18
C GLU A 21 -4.23 -6.47 17.47
N PHE A 22 -4.55 -6.64 16.19
CA PHE A 22 -4.01 -7.75 15.40
C PHE A 22 -2.48 -7.67 15.34
N GLY A 23 -1.83 -8.83 15.33
CA GLY A 23 -0.41 -8.92 15.01
C GLY A 23 -0.16 -8.34 13.61
N SER A 24 0.88 -7.53 13.45
CA SER A 24 1.21 -6.92 12.15
C SER A 24 1.49 -7.96 11.07
N VAL A 25 2.12 -9.07 11.44
CA VAL A 25 2.37 -10.20 10.53
C VAL A 25 1.06 -10.85 10.06
N THR A 26 0.10 -11.04 10.97
CA THR A 26 -1.21 -11.59 10.61
C THR A 26 -1.98 -10.64 9.71
N ALA A 27 -1.98 -9.35 10.01
CA ALA A 27 -2.61 -8.34 9.16
C ALA A 27 -1.96 -8.28 7.77
N LEU A 28 -0.64 -8.38 7.69
CA LEU A 28 0.10 -8.44 6.43
C LEU A 28 -0.30 -9.66 5.60
N SER A 29 -0.38 -10.84 6.21
CA SER A 29 -0.78 -12.06 5.48
C SER A 29 -2.19 -11.99 4.89
N VAL A 30 -3.13 -11.32 5.57
CA VAL A 30 -4.48 -11.05 5.03
C VAL A 30 -4.42 -10.14 3.80
N ILE A 31 -3.60 -9.09 3.84
CA ILE A 31 -3.42 -8.18 2.70
C ILE A 31 -2.80 -8.92 1.51
N GLU A 32 -1.79 -9.75 1.75
CA GLU A 32 -1.12 -10.54 0.72
C GLU A 32 -2.06 -11.57 0.08
N ALA A 33 -2.89 -12.24 0.89
CA ALA A 33 -3.91 -13.15 0.40
C ALA A 33 -4.95 -12.44 -0.48
N ALA A 34 -5.39 -11.25 -0.08
CA ALA A 34 -6.28 -10.42 -0.89
C ALA A 34 -5.64 -9.97 -2.21
N ASN A 35 -4.34 -9.66 -2.20
CA ASN A 35 -3.58 -9.32 -3.41
C ASN A 35 -3.45 -10.53 -4.36
N ALA A 36 -3.20 -11.72 -3.82
CA ALA A 36 -3.13 -12.96 -4.60
C ALA A 36 -4.48 -13.30 -5.24
N GLY A 37 -5.57 -13.15 -4.49
CA GLY A 37 -6.93 -13.33 -4.98
C GLY A 37 -7.30 -12.34 -6.10
N ALA A 38 -6.89 -11.07 -5.97
CA ALA A 38 -7.09 -10.08 -7.02
C ALA A 38 -6.34 -10.43 -8.31
N LYS A 39 -5.07 -10.86 -8.21
CA LYS A 39 -4.28 -11.31 -9.37
C LYS A 39 -4.83 -12.56 -10.04
N SER A 40 -5.42 -13.49 -9.28
CA SER A 40 -6.07 -14.67 -9.82
C SER A 40 -7.33 -14.30 -10.62
N ALA A 41 -8.15 -13.39 -10.08
CA ALA A 41 -9.34 -12.91 -10.78
C ALA A 41 -8.99 -12.14 -12.08
N GLU A 42 -7.88 -11.41 -12.09
CA GLU A 42 -7.37 -10.74 -13.31
C GLU A 42 -6.90 -11.76 -14.36
N ARG A 43 -6.29 -12.88 -13.95
CA ARG A 43 -5.90 -13.96 -14.86
C ARG A 43 -7.11 -14.63 -15.53
N ASP A 44 -8.17 -14.90 -14.79
CA ASP A 44 -9.40 -15.48 -15.36
C ASP A 44 -10.08 -14.52 -16.33
N GLN A 45 -10.03 -13.21 -16.07
CA GLN A 45 -10.45 -12.21 -17.04
C GLN A 45 -9.52 -12.12 -18.26
N SER A 46 -8.22 -12.42 -18.09
CA SER A 46 -7.26 -12.43 -19.19
C SER A 46 -7.51 -13.55 -20.19
N VAL A 47 -7.99 -14.71 -19.74
CA VAL A 47 -8.40 -15.81 -20.67
C VAL A 47 -9.63 -15.40 -21.49
N ARG A 48 -10.57 -14.66 -20.91
CA ARG A 48 -11.65 -14.00 -21.63
C ARG A 48 -11.18 -12.79 -22.45
N GLY A 49 -10.16 -12.10 -21.98
CA GLY A 49 -9.56 -10.93 -22.62
C GLY A 49 -8.71 -11.27 -23.83
N GLN A 50 -8.14 -12.48 -23.92
CA GLN A 50 -7.43 -12.94 -25.13
C GLN A 50 -8.36 -13.11 -26.31
N LEU A 51 -9.65 -13.40 -26.10
CA LEU A 51 -10.64 -13.37 -27.17
C LEU A 51 -11.06 -11.95 -27.55
N LEU A 52 -10.95 -11.00 -26.62
CA LEU A 52 -11.30 -9.58 -26.83
C LEU A 52 -10.09 -8.72 -27.21
N SER A 53 -8.85 -9.19 -26.98
CA SER A 53 -7.64 -8.47 -27.40
C SER A 53 -7.38 -8.57 -28.91
N PHE A 54 -8.04 -9.54 -29.57
CA PHE A 54 -8.13 -9.54 -31.03
C PHE A 54 -9.04 -8.40 -31.55
N LEU A 55 -9.87 -7.84 -30.67
CA LEU A 55 -10.71 -6.68 -30.92
C LEU A 55 -10.26 -5.50 -30.04
N ARG A 56 -9.01 -5.07 -30.27
CA ARG A 56 -8.52 -3.73 -29.96
C ARG A 56 -9.22 -3.03 -28.78
N VAL A 57 -8.62 -3.05 -27.58
CA VAL A 57 -8.38 -1.83 -26.81
C VAL A 57 -7.19 -2.04 -25.89
N SER A 58 -6.15 -1.40 -26.24
CA SER A 58 -4.91 -1.07 -25.60
C SER A 58 -5.03 -0.61 -24.14
N HIS A 59 -4.13 -1.11 -23.29
CA HIS A 59 -3.37 -0.28 -22.35
C HIS A 59 -4.10 0.60 -21.33
N VAL A 60 -5.27 0.26 -20.83
CA VAL A 60 -5.92 1.07 -19.77
C VAL A 60 -5.88 0.39 -18.38
N GLY A 61 -5.52 -0.88 -18.28
CA GLY A 61 -5.70 -1.66 -17.04
C GLY A 61 -4.62 -1.51 -15.97
N SER A 62 -3.36 -1.33 -16.34
CA SER A 62 -2.27 -1.29 -15.37
C SER A 62 -1.82 0.13 -14.98
N HIS A 63 -2.08 1.10 -15.83
CA HIS A 63 -1.74 2.51 -15.57
C HIS A 63 -2.67 3.20 -14.57
N PHE A 64 -3.85 2.64 -14.32
CA PHE A 64 -4.85 3.24 -13.44
C PHE A 64 -4.57 3.02 -11.94
N LEU A 65 -3.68 2.11 -11.59
CA LEU A 65 -3.35 1.82 -10.19
C LEU A 65 -2.14 2.60 -9.66
N VAL A 66 -1.28 3.08 -10.54
CA VAL A 66 -0.10 3.88 -10.15
C VAL A 66 -0.48 5.35 -10.16
N LEU A 67 -0.22 6.03 -9.06
CA LEU A 67 -0.44 7.47 -8.95
C LEU A 67 0.43 8.23 -9.97
N GLY A 68 -0.19 9.06 -10.78
CA GLY A 68 0.52 10.09 -11.50
C GLY A 68 1.11 11.14 -10.54
N VAL A 69 2.10 11.90 -10.99
CA VAL A 69 2.75 12.96 -10.18
C VAL A 69 1.72 13.96 -9.65
N ALA A 70 0.69 14.30 -10.43
CA ALA A 70 -0.39 15.20 -10.03
C ALA A 70 -1.25 14.63 -8.90
N GLU A 71 -1.57 13.34 -8.94
CA GLU A 71 -2.32 12.64 -7.89
C GLU A 71 -1.49 12.43 -6.62
N LEU A 72 -0.20 12.14 -6.77
CA LEU A 72 0.71 12.04 -5.64
C LEU A 72 0.75 13.37 -4.86
N ASN A 73 0.80 14.48 -5.56
CA ASN A 73 0.80 15.83 -4.98
C ASN A 73 -0.51 16.19 -4.23
N ILE A 74 -1.61 15.50 -4.50
CA ILE A 74 -2.85 15.64 -3.72
C ILE A 74 -2.69 15.02 -2.33
N HIS A 75 -1.95 13.91 -2.23
CA HIS A 75 -1.76 13.16 -1.00
C HIS A 75 -0.53 13.60 -0.22
N LEU A 76 0.55 13.93 -0.93
CA LEU A 76 1.84 14.35 -0.39
C LEU A 76 2.23 15.67 -1.07
N GLY A 77 2.21 16.76 -0.32
CA GLY A 77 2.63 18.06 -0.83
C GLY A 77 4.13 18.11 -1.15
N PRO A 78 4.59 19.14 -1.89
CA PRO A 78 6.02 19.29 -2.22
C PRO A 78 6.93 19.34 -0.98
N PHE A 79 6.45 19.92 0.12
CA PHE A 79 7.16 19.94 1.40
C PHE A 79 7.27 18.55 2.03
N ASP A 80 6.24 17.73 1.90
CA ASP A 80 6.22 16.37 2.41
C ASP A 80 7.21 15.49 1.66
N LEU A 81 7.25 15.62 0.33
CA LEU A 81 8.22 14.91 -0.50
C LEU A 81 9.65 15.31 -0.15
N LYS A 82 9.89 16.61 0.10
CA LYS A 82 11.20 17.10 0.52
C LYS A 82 11.62 16.57 1.91
N ARG A 83 10.68 16.45 2.84
CA ARG A 83 10.93 15.83 4.15
C ARG A 83 11.31 14.35 4.01
N LEU A 84 10.58 13.60 3.19
CA LEU A 84 10.86 12.20 2.91
C LEU A 84 12.23 12.02 2.22
N GLU A 85 12.57 12.88 1.27
CA GLU A 85 13.87 12.88 0.61
C GLU A 85 15.00 13.18 1.61
N SER A 86 14.82 14.18 2.47
CA SER A 86 15.80 14.54 3.51
C SER A 86 16.00 13.38 4.50
N TYR A 87 14.94 12.69 4.86
CA TYR A 87 15.02 11.50 5.70
C TYR A 87 15.75 10.35 5.00
N ALA A 88 15.43 10.09 3.73
CA ALA A 88 16.08 9.06 2.92
C ALA A 88 17.60 9.30 2.77
N ASN A 89 18.02 10.56 2.76
CA ASN A 89 19.41 10.97 2.71
C ASN A 89 20.07 11.10 4.09
N ASN A 90 19.45 10.60 5.15
CA ASN A 90 19.92 10.67 6.54
C ASN A 90 20.23 12.11 7.04
N MET A 91 19.53 13.11 6.51
CA MET A 91 19.72 14.51 6.90
C MET A 91 18.81 14.94 8.05
N VAL A 92 17.76 14.18 8.34
CA VAL A 92 16.78 14.45 9.40
C VAL A 92 16.38 13.16 10.12
N ASP A 93 15.89 13.30 11.34
CA ASP A 93 15.37 12.20 12.16
C ASP A 93 13.98 11.77 11.71
N TYR A 94 13.58 10.53 12.07
CA TYR A 94 12.27 9.96 11.76
C TYR A 94 11.08 10.77 12.29
N HIS A 95 11.26 11.54 13.36
CA HIS A 95 10.23 12.42 13.91
C HIS A 95 9.70 13.44 12.88
N VAL A 96 10.54 13.81 11.91
CA VAL A 96 10.18 14.76 10.85
C VAL A 96 9.20 14.18 9.85
N ILE A 97 9.09 12.85 9.75
CA ILE A 97 8.26 12.16 8.78
C ILE A 97 7.17 11.28 9.40
N ILE A 98 7.08 11.19 10.72
CA ILE A 98 6.19 10.26 11.41
C ILE A 98 4.71 10.53 11.09
N ASP A 99 4.35 11.76 10.89
CA ASP A 99 3.01 12.21 10.48
C ASP A 99 2.65 11.79 9.04
N LEU A 100 3.65 11.48 8.22
CA LEU A 100 3.46 11.04 6.83
C LEU A 100 3.32 9.52 6.71
N LEU A 101 3.64 8.76 7.75
CA LEU A 101 3.57 7.30 7.73
C LEU A 101 2.17 6.75 7.39
N PRO A 102 1.06 7.28 7.93
CA PRO A 102 -0.27 6.78 7.59
C PRO A 102 -0.59 6.89 6.10
N ILE A 103 -0.30 8.03 5.49
CA ILE A 103 -0.53 8.28 4.06
C ILE A 103 0.37 7.39 3.20
N THR A 104 1.67 7.38 3.50
CA THR A 104 2.66 6.58 2.76
C THR A 104 2.34 5.09 2.84
N SER A 105 1.93 4.60 4.03
CA SER A 105 1.53 3.21 4.23
C SER A 105 0.27 2.86 3.43
N SER A 106 -0.74 3.71 3.45
CA SER A 106 -1.96 3.49 2.65
C SER A 106 -1.64 3.38 1.17
N LEU A 107 -0.85 4.30 0.63
CA LEU A 107 -0.43 4.29 -0.77
C LEU A 107 0.36 3.02 -1.13
N TYR A 108 1.26 2.58 -0.25
CA TYR A 108 2.03 1.36 -0.45
C TYR A 108 1.14 0.12 -0.48
N PHE A 109 0.30 -0.07 0.54
CA PHE A 109 -0.56 -1.25 0.66
C PHE A 109 -1.72 -1.26 -0.32
N GLU A 110 -2.15 -0.10 -0.82
CA GLU A 110 -3.08 0.02 -1.94
C GLU A 110 -2.44 -0.26 -3.31
N LYS A 111 -1.12 -0.48 -3.35
CA LYS A 111 -0.35 -0.67 -4.60
C LYS A 111 -0.36 0.55 -5.52
N ARG A 112 -0.47 1.73 -4.97
CA ARG A 112 -0.52 2.99 -5.73
C ARG A 112 0.84 3.60 -6.02
N LEU A 113 1.90 3.14 -5.33
CA LEU A 113 3.28 3.59 -5.55
C LEU A 113 4.01 2.87 -6.71
N GLY A 114 3.33 1.96 -7.39
CA GLY A 114 3.92 1.15 -8.45
C GLY A 114 4.51 -0.17 -7.95
N GLU A 115 4.72 -1.10 -8.89
CA GLU A 115 5.23 -2.44 -8.57
C GLU A 115 6.74 -2.46 -8.28
N GLU A 116 7.44 -1.38 -8.58
CA GLU A 116 8.87 -1.24 -8.34
C GLU A 116 9.20 -1.06 -6.86
N VAL A 117 8.27 -0.45 -6.10
CA VAL A 117 8.43 -0.24 -4.67
C VAL A 117 8.10 -1.52 -3.93
N LYS A 118 9.13 -2.26 -3.54
CA LYS A 118 9.01 -3.53 -2.81
C LYS A 118 9.75 -3.45 -1.48
N LEU A 119 9.05 -3.75 -0.41
CA LEU A 119 9.60 -3.88 0.93
C LEU A 119 9.71 -5.35 1.31
N GLY A 120 10.72 -5.68 2.11
CA GLY A 120 10.80 -6.99 2.75
C GLY A 120 9.65 -7.21 3.76
N ALA A 121 9.41 -8.47 4.15
CA ALA A 121 8.32 -8.81 5.06
C ALA A 121 8.40 -8.06 6.39
N VAL A 122 9.58 -7.93 6.99
CA VAL A 122 9.81 -7.20 8.23
C VAL A 122 9.51 -5.71 8.04
N GLN A 123 10.04 -5.10 6.99
CA GLN A 123 9.81 -3.69 6.68
C GLN A 123 8.32 -3.40 6.44
N SER A 124 7.63 -4.28 5.71
CA SER A 124 6.19 -4.18 5.48
C SER A 124 5.39 -4.30 6.78
N SER A 125 5.78 -5.22 7.68
CA SER A 125 5.15 -5.38 8.99
C SER A 125 5.31 -4.14 9.87
N ILE A 126 6.50 -3.56 9.89
CA ILE A 126 6.79 -2.31 10.62
C ILE A 126 5.97 -1.15 10.05
N LEU A 127 6.00 -0.99 8.73
CA LEU A 127 5.24 0.07 8.05
C LEU A 127 3.74 -0.06 8.30
N LEU A 128 3.19 -1.28 8.30
CA LEU A 128 1.80 -1.55 8.61
C LEU A 128 1.48 -1.20 10.06
N ALA A 129 2.31 -1.63 11.01
CA ALA A 129 2.09 -1.39 12.42
C ALA A 129 2.12 0.11 12.77
N LEU A 130 3.13 0.83 12.32
CA LEU A 130 3.27 2.27 12.59
C LEU A 130 2.29 3.11 11.78
N GLY A 131 2.16 2.84 10.50
CA GLY A 131 1.37 3.67 9.58
C GLY A 131 -0.13 3.40 9.62
N LEU A 132 -0.54 2.13 9.56
CA LEU A 132 -1.96 1.76 9.48
C LEU A 132 -2.56 1.46 10.84
N GLN A 133 -1.89 0.67 11.68
CA GLN A 133 -2.38 0.35 13.02
C GLN A 133 -2.10 1.45 14.04
N ARG A 134 -1.31 2.46 13.66
CA ARG A 134 -0.94 3.60 14.51
C ARG A 134 -0.38 3.18 15.88
N LYS A 135 0.42 2.12 15.88
CA LYS A 135 1.16 1.67 17.05
C LYS A 135 2.35 2.58 17.28
N THR A 136 2.76 2.70 18.55
CA THR A 136 3.99 3.40 18.88
C THR A 136 5.22 2.53 18.57
N ILE A 137 6.39 3.14 18.49
CA ILE A 137 7.66 2.42 18.25
C ILE A 137 7.89 1.38 19.33
N GLU A 138 7.65 1.74 20.59
CA GLU A 138 7.79 0.83 21.73
C GLU A 138 6.86 -0.38 21.63
N GLN A 139 5.64 -0.18 21.12
CA GLN A 139 4.68 -1.28 20.92
C GLN A 139 5.10 -2.23 19.80
N VAL A 140 5.86 -1.72 18.82
CA VAL A 140 6.37 -2.53 17.71
C VAL A 140 7.61 -3.31 18.13
N GLU A 141 8.53 -2.70 18.87
CA GLU A 141 9.76 -3.34 19.37
C GLU A 141 9.47 -4.56 20.24
N VAL A 142 8.41 -4.53 21.05
CA VAL A 142 8.04 -5.64 21.94
C VAL A 142 7.45 -6.85 21.19
N ARG A 143 7.03 -6.68 19.94
CA ARG A 143 6.29 -7.72 19.18
C ARG A 143 6.97 -8.23 17.90
N LEU A 144 8.18 -7.76 17.63
CA LEU A 144 9.06 -8.27 16.58
C LEU A 144 10.06 -9.27 17.14
#